data_547650f446095e600e0836f1e2fd80b5
#
_entry.id   547650f446095e600e0836f1e2fd80b5
#
_cell.length_a   1.000
_cell.length_b   1.000
_cell.length_c   1.000
_cell.angle_alpha   90.00
_cell.angle_beta   90.00
_cell.angle_gamma   90.00
#
_symmetry.space_group_name_H-M   'P 1'
#
loop_
_entity.id
_entity.type
_entity.pdbx_description
1 polymer ?
#
loop_
_entity_poly.entity_id
_entity_poly.type
_entity_poly.pdbx_seq_one_letter_code
_entity_poly.pdbx_strand_id
1 'polypeptide(L)'
;PCPSCVPNNVLGRANMTTASRKSIAICGACGCDKIVIHPCFSGDPTAPLDPEEEWNINIDFYSSFIPTLKASGVKCCLENMFITDKKGKSYGAICSDITETCRYIDTLNEIAGETLFGFCLDTGHLLMAGHDITFAIQKLGERLIALHVHDNDGYHDDHNAPYLGGIQNWNRFFLGLRAIGYKGDMNMETGNAVGRVPDALIPSTLRLLADTANYFRDVVLADETV
;
A
#
# COMPACT_ATOMS: atom_id res chain seq x y z
N PRO A 1 -3.43 1.73 -10.49
CA PRO A 1 -3.09 2.86 -9.62
C PRO A 1 -4.10 3.98 -9.84
N CYS A 2 -4.78 4.42 -8.76
CA CYS A 2 -5.62 5.60 -8.82
C CYS A 2 -4.75 6.83 -9.04
N PRO A 3 -5.04 7.71 -10.01
CA PRO A 3 -4.34 8.96 -10.11
C PRO A 3 -4.53 9.74 -8.81
N SER A 4 -3.43 10.25 -8.24
CA SER A 4 -3.43 11.06 -7.02
C SER A 4 -4.50 12.14 -7.10
N CYS A 5 -5.36 12.21 -6.10
CA CYS A 5 -6.33 13.30 -5.99
C CYS A 5 -5.57 14.59 -5.65
N VAL A 6 -5.28 15.42 -6.64
CA VAL A 6 -4.74 16.75 -6.37
C VAL A 6 -5.80 17.53 -5.58
N PRO A 7 -5.51 17.94 -4.34
CA PRO A 7 -6.50 18.47 -3.41
C PRO A 7 -7.29 19.68 -3.93
N ASN A 8 -6.64 20.55 -4.71
CA ASN A 8 -7.27 21.73 -5.30
C ASN A 8 -8.15 21.43 -6.53
N ASN A 9 -8.19 20.17 -6.98
CA ASN A 9 -9.05 19.75 -8.07
C ASN A 9 -10.37 19.16 -7.53
N VAL A 10 -11.31 20.01 -7.15
CA VAL A 10 -12.62 19.61 -6.61
C VAL A 10 -13.36 18.65 -7.55
N LEU A 11 -13.33 18.93 -8.86
CA LEU A 11 -13.98 18.07 -9.85
C LEU A 11 -13.26 16.73 -9.98
N GLY A 12 -11.93 16.73 -10.00
CA GLY A 12 -11.13 15.50 -10.00
C GLY A 12 -11.43 14.64 -8.79
N ARG A 13 -11.52 15.23 -7.60
CA ARG A 13 -11.87 14.54 -6.36
C ARG A 13 -13.26 13.91 -6.39
N ALA A 14 -14.27 14.63 -6.89
CA ALA A 14 -15.62 14.11 -7.06
C ALA A 14 -15.68 12.91 -8.02
N ASN A 15 -14.94 12.99 -9.13
CA ASN A 15 -14.82 11.90 -10.10
C ASN A 15 -14.10 10.68 -9.49
N MET A 16 -13.01 10.90 -8.74
CA MET A 16 -12.28 9.84 -8.04
C MET A 16 -13.15 9.16 -6.98
N THR A 17 -13.86 9.94 -6.17
CA THR A 17 -14.81 9.40 -5.19
C THR A 17 -15.86 8.50 -5.86
N THR A 18 -16.41 8.94 -6.98
CA THR A 18 -17.39 8.17 -7.75
C THR A 18 -16.79 6.88 -8.31
N ALA A 19 -15.59 6.96 -8.89
CA ALA A 19 -14.88 5.80 -9.44
C ALA A 19 -14.53 4.80 -8.32
N SER A 20 -14.01 5.27 -7.19
CA SER A 20 -13.66 4.44 -6.04
C SER A 20 -14.87 3.68 -5.48
N ARG A 21 -16.02 4.36 -5.33
CA ARG A 21 -17.26 3.68 -4.90
C ARG A 21 -17.70 2.59 -5.85
N LYS A 22 -17.59 2.81 -7.16
CA LYS A 22 -17.87 1.77 -8.16
C LYS A 22 -16.87 0.61 -8.05
N SER A 23 -15.59 0.90 -7.89
CA SER A 23 -14.56 -0.12 -7.70
C SER A 23 -14.79 -0.95 -6.43
N ILE A 24 -15.19 -0.33 -5.31
CA ILE A 24 -15.55 -1.02 -4.08
C ILE A 24 -16.74 -1.98 -4.32
N ALA A 25 -17.79 -1.52 -5.00
CA ALA A 25 -18.96 -2.34 -5.30
C ALA A 25 -18.60 -3.54 -6.21
N ILE A 26 -17.76 -3.31 -7.23
CA ILE A 26 -17.26 -4.37 -8.12
C ILE A 26 -16.38 -5.36 -7.34
N CYS A 27 -15.50 -4.87 -6.47
CA CYS A 27 -14.65 -5.68 -5.61
C CYS A 27 -15.48 -6.67 -4.77
N GLY A 28 -16.52 -6.18 -4.09
CA GLY A 28 -17.44 -7.05 -3.34
C GLY A 28 -18.21 -8.01 -4.23
N ALA A 29 -18.70 -7.58 -5.40
CA ALA A 29 -19.39 -8.45 -6.36
C ALA A 29 -18.50 -9.57 -6.93
N CYS A 30 -17.17 -9.33 -6.99
CA CYS A 30 -16.18 -10.35 -7.37
C CYS A 30 -15.77 -11.28 -6.21
N GLY A 31 -16.30 -11.08 -5.01
CA GLY A 31 -15.95 -11.88 -3.83
C GLY A 31 -14.62 -11.49 -3.18
N CYS A 32 -14.06 -10.33 -3.52
CA CYS A 32 -12.87 -9.81 -2.86
C CYS A 32 -13.25 -9.12 -1.54
N ASP A 33 -12.44 -9.29 -0.52
CA ASP A 33 -12.69 -8.78 0.83
C ASP A 33 -12.01 -7.44 1.14
N LYS A 34 -11.10 -7.00 0.26
CA LYS A 34 -10.33 -5.75 0.44
C LYS A 34 -9.98 -5.07 -0.87
N ILE A 35 -9.83 -3.76 -0.82
CA ILE A 35 -9.41 -2.91 -1.94
C ILE A 35 -8.40 -1.88 -1.45
N VAL A 36 -7.35 -1.61 -2.23
CA VAL A 36 -6.40 -0.53 -1.96
C VAL A 36 -6.84 0.73 -2.71
N ILE A 37 -6.91 1.84 -2.00
CA ILE A 37 -7.24 3.15 -2.55
C ILE A 37 -6.20 4.15 -2.05
N HIS A 38 -5.48 4.78 -2.98
CA HIS A 38 -4.47 5.78 -2.64
C HIS A 38 -5.09 6.99 -1.94
N PRO A 39 -4.41 7.56 -0.93
CA PRO A 39 -4.83 8.80 -0.29
C PRO A 39 -4.72 10.00 -1.23
N CYS A 40 -5.37 11.10 -0.85
CA CYS A 40 -5.26 12.40 -1.51
C CYS A 40 -4.02 13.12 -0.99
N PHE A 41 -3.15 13.57 -1.88
CA PHE A 41 -1.96 14.37 -1.52
C PHE A 41 -1.53 15.30 -2.66
N SER A 42 -0.73 16.31 -2.34
CA SER A 42 -0.08 17.13 -3.36
C SER A 42 0.96 16.28 -4.09
N GLY A 43 0.88 16.15 -5.40
CA GLY A 43 1.94 15.53 -6.21
C GLY A 43 3.16 16.42 -6.42
N ASP A 44 3.18 17.65 -5.85
CA ASP A 44 4.27 18.62 -6.01
C ASP A 44 5.03 18.80 -4.67
N PRO A 45 6.29 18.33 -4.58
CA PRO A 45 7.09 18.49 -3.35
C PRO A 45 7.44 19.96 -3.04
N THR A 46 7.24 20.88 -4.00
CA THR A 46 7.49 22.32 -3.78
C THR A 46 6.25 23.07 -3.27
N ALA A 47 5.10 22.40 -3.29
CA ALA A 47 3.82 22.92 -2.82
C ALA A 47 3.10 21.85 -1.97
N PRO A 48 3.65 21.47 -0.82
CA PRO A 48 2.98 20.53 0.08
C PRO A 48 1.68 21.18 0.59
N LEU A 49 0.70 20.34 0.93
CA LEU A 49 -0.47 20.81 1.64
C LEU A 49 -0.11 21.19 3.07
N ASP A 50 -0.93 22.04 3.66
CA ASP A 50 -0.95 22.17 5.11
C ASP A 50 -1.35 20.83 5.73
N PRO A 51 -0.66 20.36 6.81
CA PRO A 51 -0.94 19.05 7.39
C PRO A 51 -2.38 18.89 7.90
N GLU A 52 -3.00 19.94 8.41
CA GLU A 52 -4.39 19.89 8.88
C GLU A 52 -5.36 19.83 7.68
N GLU A 53 -5.07 20.55 6.61
CA GLU A 53 -5.84 20.48 5.37
C GLU A 53 -5.72 19.07 4.74
N GLU A 54 -4.53 18.51 4.65
CA GLU A 54 -4.30 17.15 4.13
C GLU A 54 -5.04 16.11 4.96
N TRP A 55 -4.99 16.22 6.30
CA TRP A 55 -5.73 15.37 7.23
C TRP A 55 -7.23 15.42 6.95
N ASN A 56 -7.82 16.62 6.94
CA ASN A 56 -9.26 16.80 6.77
C ASN A 56 -9.75 16.28 5.41
N ILE A 57 -9.01 16.58 4.33
CA ILE A 57 -9.32 16.08 2.98
C ILE A 57 -9.38 14.54 2.96
N ASN A 58 -8.42 13.86 3.59
CA ASN A 58 -8.37 12.40 3.58
C ASN A 58 -9.42 11.77 4.48
N ILE A 59 -9.68 12.35 5.66
CA ILE A 59 -10.78 11.88 6.52
C ILE A 59 -12.12 11.99 5.77
N ASP A 60 -12.40 13.11 5.12
CA ASP A 60 -13.64 13.31 4.34
C ASP A 60 -13.70 12.32 3.15
N PHE A 61 -12.59 12.19 2.42
CA PHE A 61 -12.51 11.31 1.24
C PHE A 61 -12.82 9.86 1.61
N TYR A 62 -12.10 9.29 2.57
CA TYR A 62 -12.27 7.90 2.97
C TYR A 62 -13.61 7.66 3.70
N SER A 63 -14.04 8.58 4.57
CA SER A 63 -15.33 8.46 5.25
C SER A 63 -16.50 8.41 4.27
N SER A 64 -16.34 9.06 3.11
CA SER A 64 -17.34 9.01 2.03
C SER A 64 -17.58 7.62 1.47
N PHE A 65 -16.67 6.65 1.70
CA PHE A 65 -16.80 5.26 1.24
C PHE A 65 -17.53 4.35 2.21
N ILE A 66 -17.67 4.75 3.49
CA ILE A 66 -18.25 3.91 4.55
C ILE A 66 -19.57 3.23 4.14
N PRO A 67 -20.57 3.93 3.58
CA PRO A 67 -21.81 3.28 3.18
C PRO A 67 -21.60 2.18 2.12
N THR A 68 -20.69 2.42 1.16
CA THR A 68 -20.42 1.46 0.08
C THR A 68 -19.62 0.27 0.60
N LEU A 69 -18.64 0.50 1.47
CA LEU A 69 -17.85 -0.57 2.11
C LEU A 69 -18.75 -1.51 2.91
N LYS A 70 -19.64 -0.94 3.76
CA LYS A 70 -20.63 -1.73 4.52
C LYS A 70 -21.54 -2.55 3.63
N ALA A 71 -22.08 -1.94 2.57
CA ALA A 71 -22.98 -2.62 1.65
C ALA A 71 -22.30 -3.74 0.84
N SER A 72 -21.01 -3.61 0.58
CA SER A 72 -20.24 -4.55 -0.24
C SER A 72 -19.47 -5.60 0.59
N GLY A 73 -19.36 -5.45 1.90
CA GLY A 73 -18.57 -6.31 2.78
C GLY A 73 -17.05 -6.22 2.51
N VAL A 74 -16.59 -5.09 1.97
CA VAL A 74 -15.19 -4.86 1.57
C VAL A 74 -14.50 -3.93 2.54
N LYS A 75 -13.24 -4.21 2.89
CA LYS A 75 -12.37 -3.30 3.63
C LYS A 75 -11.56 -2.43 2.68
N CYS A 76 -11.32 -1.18 3.05
CA CYS A 76 -10.47 -0.26 2.32
C CYS A 76 -9.09 -0.18 2.98
N CYS A 77 -8.04 -0.40 2.20
CA CYS A 77 -6.66 -0.22 2.64
C CYS A 77 -6.13 1.13 2.16
N LEU A 78 -5.61 1.94 3.09
CA LEU A 78 -4.75 3.06 2.77
C LEU A 78 -3.37 2.51 2.42
N GLU A 79 -2.56 3.31 1.71
CA GLU A 79 -1.22 2.92 1.28
C GLU A 79 -0.20 4.02 1.57
N ASN A 80 1.03 3.65 1.92
CA ASN A 80 2.12 4.60 2.06
C ASN A 80 2.58 5.11 0.70
N MET A 81 2.62 6.43 0.56
CA MET A 81 2.98 7.09 -0.68
C MET A 81 4.36 7.74 -0.60
N PHE A 82 4.91 8.03 -1.75
CA PHE A 82 6.13 8.82 -1.90
C PHE A 82 5.92 9.94 -2.91
N ILE A 83 6.85 10.87 -2.92
CA ILE A 83 6.90 11.97 -3.88
C ILE A 83 8.36 12.16 -4.33
N THR A 84 8.56 12.42 -5.61
CA THR A 84 9.90 12.62 -6.18
C THR A 84 10.05 14.07 -6.63
N ASP A 85 11.14 14.71 -6.22
CA ASP A 85 11.46 16.07 -6.63
C ASP A 85 12.02 16.15 -8.07
N LYS A 86 12.18 17.37 -8.57
CA LYS A 86 12.73 17.62 -9.93
C LYS A 86 14.17 17.14 -10.11
N LYS A 87 14.86 16.79 -9.03
CA LYS A 87 16.24 16.24 -9.05
C LYS A 87 16.25 14.71 -8.99
N GLY A 88 15.07 14.07 -8.96
CA GLY A 88 14.94 12.63 -8.88
C GLY A 88 15.08 12.07 -7.44
N LYS A 89 15.08 12.92 -6.41
CA LYS A 89 15.13 12.45 -5.03
C LYS A 89 13.72 12.21 -4.51
N SER A 90 13.50 11.01 -3.97
CA SER A 90 12.24 10.60 -3.37
C SER A 90 12.20 10.90 -1.88
N TYR A 91 11.00 11.19 -1.39
CA TYR A 91 10.67 11.49 0.00
C TYR A 91 9.38 10.78 0.36
N GLY A 92 9.20 10.43 1.63
CA GLY A 92 7.92 9.97 2.13
C GLY A 92 6.84 11.06 1.96
N ALA A 93 5.68 10.66 1.44
CA ALA A 93 4.49 11.48 1.37
C ALA A 93 3.45 11.00 2.39
N ILE A 94 2.18 11.31 2.19
CA ILE A 94 1.10 10.88 3.07
C ILE A 94 1.15 9.37 3.36
N CYS A 95 0.82 8.99 4.57
CA CYS A 95 0.87 7.60 5.06
C CYS A 95 2.27 6.97 5.06
N SER A 96 3.35 7.72 4.82
CA SER A 96 4.72 7.23 5.01
C SER A 96 5.16 7.29 6.47
N ASP A 97 4.69 8.27 7.25
CA ASP A 97 4.81 8.25 8.71
C ASP A 97 3.82 7.24 9.30
N ILE A 98 4.35 6.14 9.81
CA ILE A 98 3.54 5.02 10.31
C ILE A 98 2.73 5.41 11.56
N THR A 99 3.18 6.35 12.36
CA THR A 99 2.43 6.81 13.53
C THR A 99 1.20 7.60 13.10
N GLU A 100 1.36 8.49 12.14
CA GLU A 100 0.25 9.22 11.53
C GLU A 100 -0.70 8.26 10.78
N THR A 101 -0.16 7.30 10.05
CA THR A 101 -0.94 6.24 9.38
C THR A 101 -1.86 5.49 10.33
N CYS A 102 -1.34 5.05 11.48
CA CYS A 102 -2.16 4.40 12.51
C CYS A 102 -3.30 5.32 12.97
N ARG A 103 -3.02 6.62 13.16
CA ARG A 103 -4.03 7.59 13.56
C ARG A 103 -5.12 7.76 12.50
N TYR A 104 -4.78 7.79 11.18
CA TYR A 104 -5.77 7.81 10.10
C TYR A 104 -6.71 6.61 10.19
N ILE A 105 -6.16 5.40 10.29
CA ILE A 105 -6.93 4.16 10.30
C ILE A 105 -7.84 4.09 11.52
N ASP A 106 -7.31 4.42 12.69
CA ASP A 106 -8.08 4.38 13.94
C ASP A 106 -9.24 5.38 13.92
N THR A 107 -9.00 6.61 13.47
CA THR A 107 -10.03 7.65 13.33
C THR A 107 -11.11 7.23 12.33
N LEU A 108 -10.72 6.69 11.17
CA LEU A 108 -11.69 6.23 10.16
C LEU A 108 -12.54 5.07 10.66
N ASN A 109 -11.98 4.13 11.40
CA ASN A 109 -12.71 3.02 12.00
C ASN A 109 -13.63 3.50 13.14
N GLU A 110 -13.21 4.49 13.93
CA GLU A 110 -14.06 5.13 14.94
C GLU A 110 -15.28 5.79 14.28
N ILE A 111 -15.07 6.58 13.21
CA ILE A 111 -16.17 7.20 12.44
C ILE A 111 -17.09 6.13 11.83
N ALA A 112 -16.55 5.03 11.35
CA ALA A 112 -17.34 3.93 10.79
C ALA A 112 -18.13 3.15 11.84
N GLY A 113 -17.67 3.14 13.10
CA GLY A 113 -18.21 2.32 14.20
C GLY A 113 -17.88 0.83 14.07
N GLU A 114 -16.98 0.46 13.16
CA GLU A 114 -16.50 -0.91 12.91
C GLU A 114 -15.18 -0.90 12.11
N THR A 115 -14.48 -2.04 12.04
CA THR A 115 -13.21 -2.17 11.32
C THR A 115 -13.44 -2.32 9.82
N LEU A 116 -13.49 -1.19 9.10
CA LEU A 116 -13.60 -1.09 7.63
C LEU A 116 -12.30 -0.67 6.96
N PHE A 117 -11.39 -0.05 7.68
CA PHE A 117 -10.15 0.49 7.15
C PHE A 117 -8.96 -0.25 7.73
N GLY A 118 -7.97 -0.50 6.88
CA GLY A 118 -6.69 -1.08 7.22
C GLY A 118 -5.59 -0.48 6.37
N PHE A 119 -4.43 -1.10 6.37
CA PHE A 119 -3.27 -0.63 5.65
C PHE A 119 -2.76 -1.65 4.65
N CYS A 120 -2.38 -1.17 3.48
CA CYS A 120 -1.52 -1.85 2.53
C CYS A 120 -0.12 -1.26 2.66
N LEU A 121 0.84 -2.06 3.10
CA LEU A 121 2.23 -1.64 3.14
C LEU A 121 2.89 -1.93 1.79
N ASP A 122 3.26 -0.86 1.09
CA ASP A 122 4.14 -0.95 -0.06
C ASP A 122 5.60 -0.94 0.40
N THR A 123 6.31 -2.02 0.10
CA THR A 123 7.68 -2.25 0.58
C THR A 123 8.70 -1.35 -0.13
N GLY A 124 8.48 -1.05 -1.40
CA GLY A 124 9.36 -0.20 -2.18
C GLY A 124 9.20 1.28 -1.85
N HIS A 125 7.97 1.75 -1.67
CA HIS A 125 7.70 3.12 -1.21
C HIS A 125 8.31 3.38 0.17
N LEU A 126 8.19 2.40 1.08
CA LEU A 126 8.78 2.50 2.41
C LEU A 126 10.31 2.59 2.35
N LEU A 127 10.93 1.79 1.48
CA LEU A 127 12.37 1.79 1.27
C LEU A 127 12.85 3.15 0.74
N MET A 128 12.17 3.73 -0.26
CA MET A 128 12.50 5.06 -0.80
C MET A 128 12.30 6.18 0.22
N ALA A 129 11.33 6.05 1.12
CA ALA A 129 11.14 6.97 2.24
C ALA A 129 12.21 6.84 3.35
N GLY A 130 13.07 5.81 3.27
CA GLY A 130 14.15 5.58 4.22
C GLY A 130 13.70 5.04 5.59
N HIS A 131 12.54 4.42 5.66
CA HIS A 131 11.98 3.90 6.91
C HIS A 131 12.38 2.44 7.18
N ASP A 132 12.46 2.10 8.46
CA ASP A 132 12.71 0.73 8.91
C ASP A 132 11.47 -0.14 8.74
N ILE A 133 11.57 -1.17 7.89
CA ILE A 133 10.45 -2.04 7.57
C ILE A 133 9.96 -2.87 8.77
N THR A 134 10.87 -3.33 9.63
CA THR A 134 10.50 -4.10 10.83
C THR A 134 9.69 -3.21 11.78
N PHE A 135 10.17 -2.00 12.04
CA PHE A 135 9.46 -1.03 12.89
C PHE A 135 8.10 -0.69 12.31
N ALA A 136 8.02 -0.42 11.00
CA ALA A 136 6.77 -0.08 10.33
C ALA A 136 5.72 -1.19 10.49
N ILE A 137 6.09 -2.44 10.21
CA ILE A 137 5.21 -3.59 10.32
C ILE A 137 4.75 -3.80 11.77
N GLN A 138 5.68 -3.77 12.74
CA GLN A 138 5.34 -3.95 14.16
C GLN A 138 4.42 -2.84 14.67
N LYS A 139 4.65 -1.60 14.25
CA LYS A 139 3.82 -0.45 14.65
C LYS A 139 2.41 -0.51 14.06
N LEU A 140 2.27 -0.98 12.82
CA LEU A 140 0.97 -1.21 12.18
C LEU A 140 0.17 -2.31 12.89
N GLY A 141 0.82 -3.42 13.26
CA GLY A 141 0.16 -4.53 13.93
C GLY A 141 -1.04 -5.05 13.12
N GLU A 142 -2.19 -5.18 13.77
CA GLU A 142 -3.44 -5.68 13.16
C GLU A 142 -4.02 -4.76 12.08
N ARG A 143 -3.54 -3.51 11.96
CA ARG A 143 -3.95 -2.59 10.89
C ARG A 143 -3.37 -2.99 9.54
N LEU A 144 -2.27 -3.77 9.52
CA LEU A 144 -1.67 -4.29 8.30
C LEU A 144 -2.48 -5.47 7.77
N ILE A 145 -3.23 -5.25 6.71
CA ILE A 145 -4.12 -6.27 6.13
C ILE A 145 -3.83 -6.57 4.65
N ALA A 146 -2.96 -5.80 4.02
CA ALA A 146 -2.52 -6.00 2.64
C ALA A 146 -1.05 -5.62 2.49
N LEU A 147 -0.40 -6.16 1.46
CA LEU A 147 0.98 -5.88 1.09
C LEU A 147 1.07 -5.64 -0.41
N HIS A 148 1.85 -4.65 -0.82
CA HIS A 148 2.44 -4.52 -2.14
C HIS A 148 3.93 -4.83 -2.01
N VAL A 149 4.34 -6.00 -2.51
CA VAL A 149 5.69 -6.51 -2.33
C VAL A 149 6.48 -6.33 -3.61
N HIS A 150 7.45 -5.45 -3.59
CA HIS A 150 8.42 -5.26 -4.64
C HIS A 150 9.73 -4.71 -4.08
N ASP A 151 10.76 -4.68 -4.90
CA ASP A 151 12.08 -4.20 -4.57
C ASP A 151 12.48 -3.02 -5.47
N ASN A 152 13.39 -2.19 -5.01
CA ASN A 152 13.97 -1.11 -5.78
C ASN A 152 15.37 -0.75 -5.28
N ASP A 153 16.01 0.24 -5.89
CA ASP A 153 17.35 0.72 -5.55
C ASP A 153 17.39 1.75 -4.41
N GLY A 154 16.23 2.04 -3.78
CA GLY A 154 16.07 3.06 -2.75
C GLY A 154 15.87 4.49 -3.29
N TYR A 155 15.89 4.68 -4.60
CA TYR A 155 15.74 5.98 -5.27
C TYR A 155 14.59 6.02 -6.26
N HIS A 156 14.33 4.91 -6.97
CA HIS A 156 13.35 4.81 -8.05
C HIS A 156 12.28 3.77 -7.69
N ASP A 157 11.06 4.04 -8.11
CA ASP A 157 9.96 3.10 -7.96
C ASP A 157 10.01 2.02 -9.06
N ASP A 158 11.00 1.13 -8.92
CA ASP A 158 11.36 0.18 -9.98
C ASP A 158 10.42 -1.00 -10.13
N HIS A 159 9.63 -1.33 -9.12
CA HIS A 159 8.80 -2.54 -9.10
C HIS A 159 9.57 -3.81 -9.51
N ASN A 160 10.81 -3.95 -9.04
CA ASN A 160 11.62 -5.13 -9.28
C ASN A 160 11.10 -6.32 -8.47
N ALA A 161 11.31 -7.52 -9.00
CA ALA A 161 11.06 -8.73 -8.22
C ALA A 161 12.03 -8.83 -7.03
N PRO A 162 11.59 -9.33 -5.86
CA PRO A 162 12.47 -9.57 -4.74
C PRO A 162 13.71 -10.38 -5.13
N TYR A 163 14.86 -10.00 -4.59
CA TYR A 163 16.19 -10.56 -4.89
C TYR A 163 16.75 -10.28 -6.30
N LEU A 164 16.00 -9.61 -7.18
CA LEU A 164 16.40 -9.38 -8.58
C LEU A 164 16.71 -7.90 -8.85
N GLY A 165 17.71 -7.36 -8.18
CA GLY A 165 18.26 -6.02 -8.48
C GLY A 165 17.85 -4.90 -7.53
N GLY A 166 17.18 -5.21 -6.42
CA GLY A 166 16.89 -4.25 -5.38
C GLY A 166 17.77 -4.40 -4.13
N ILE A 167 17.53 -3.55 -3.14
CA ILE A 167 18.30 -3.48 -1.90
C ILE A 167 17.47 -3.75 -0.63
N GLN A 168 16.20 -4.16 -0.77
CA GLN A 168 15.33 -4.42 0.36
C GLN A 168 15.87 -5.54 1.26
N ASN A 169 15.86 -5.31 2.56
CA ASN A 169 16.25 -6.33 3.53
C ASN A 169 15.08 -7.25 3.88
N TRP A 170 14.94 -8.34 3.12
CA TRP A 170 13.84 -9.28 3.26
C TRP A 170 13.85 -10.01 4.61
N ASN A 171 15.00 -10.22 5.25
CA ASN A 171 15.06 -10.81 6.59
C ASN A 171 14.38 -9.91 7.62
N ARG A 172 14.55 -8.58 7.51
CA ARG A 172 13.87 -7.62 8.39
C ARG A 172 12.36 -7.57 8.13
N PHE A 173 11.95 -7.71 6.87
CA PHE A 173 10.55 -7.84 6.49
C PHE A 173 9.91 -9.07 7.13
N PHE A 174 10.53 -10.26 6.99
CA PHE A 174 10.03 -11.49 7.61
C PHE A 174 9.95 -11.38 9.14
N LEU A 175 10.99 -10.81 9.77
CA LEU A 175 10.99 -10.58 11.22
C LEU A 175 9.79 -9.73 11.65
N GLY A 176 9.50 -8.66 10.94
CA GLY A 176 8.34 -7.81 11.21
C GLY A 176 7.02 -8.57 11.07
N LEU A 177 6.81 -9.30 9.98
CA LEU A 177 5.58 -10.04 9.72
C LEU A 177 5.34 -11.17 10.73
N ARG A 178 6.39 -11.89 11.11
CA ARG A 178 6.31 -12.91 12.18
C ARG A 178 5.92 -12.30 13.51
N ALA A 179 6.53 -11.16 13.87
CA ALA A 179 6.26 -10.48 15.14
C ALA A 179 4.79 -10.09 15.33
N ILE A 180 4.07 -9.80 14.24
CA ILE A 180 2.64 -9.48 14.28
C ILE A 180 1.73 -10.67 13.94
N GLY A 181 2.30 -11.83 13.64
CA GLY A 181 1.54 -13.02 13.23
C GLY A 181 0.78 -12.82 11.92
N TYR A 182 1.36 -12.12 10.94
CA TYR A 182 0.70 -11.82 9.66
C TYR A 182 0.31 -13.10 8.89
N LYS A 183 -0.95 -13.16 8.46
CA LYS A 183 -1.52 -14.30 7.72
C LYS A 183 -2.21 -13.87 6.42
N GLY A 184 -2.00 -12.63 6.00
CA GLY A 184 -2.56 -12.09 4.78
C GLY A 184 -1.80 -12.53 3.53
N ASP A 185 -2.24 -12.00 2.39
CA ASP A 185 -1.67 -12.31 1.08
C ASP A 185 -0.29 -11.65 0.87
N MET A 186 0.57 -12.29 0.08
CA MET A 186 1.83 -11.74 -0.42
C MET A 186 1.62 -11.24 -1.86
N ASN A 187 1.07 -10.05 -2.03
CA ASN A 187 0.81 -9.51 -3.36
C ASN A 187 2.09 -8.94 -3.97
N MET A 188 2.58 -9.60 -5.02
CA MET A 188 3.76 -9.15 -5.76
C MET A 188 3.39 -8.03 -6.73
N GLU A 189 3.78 -6.79 -6.42
CA GLU A 189 3.61 -5.63 -7.30
C GLU A 189 4.82 -5.43 -8.20
N THR A 190 5.12 -6.41 -9.00
CA THR A 190 6.36 -6.54 -9.78
C THR A 190 6.13 -6.40 -11.29
N GLY A 191 5.30 -5.44 -11.69
CA GLY A 191 4.91 -5.24 -13.09
C GLY A 191 6.10 -5.08 -14.05
N ASN A 192 7.16 -4.41 -13.62
CA ASN A 192 8.36 -4.23 -14.43
C ASN A 192 9.14 -5.54 -14.67
N ALA A 193 9.12 -6.48 -13.73
CA ALA A 193 9.76 -7.77 -13.94
C ALA A 193 9.09 -8.55 -15.09
N VAL A 194 7.78 -8.40 -15.26
CA VAL A 194 7.03 -9.01 -16.37
C VAL A 194 7.17 -8.19 -17.65
N GLY A 195 7.09 -6.86 -17.57
CA GLY A 195 7.12 -5.98 -18.73
C GLY A 195 8.48 -5.86 -19.42
N ARG A 196 9.56 -6.27 -18.77
CA ARG A 196 10.94 -6.20 -19.30
C ARG A 196 11.43 -7.47 -19.99
N VAL A 197 10.64 -8.54 -19.98
CA VAL A 197 11.01 -9.80 -20.64
C VAL A 197 10.25 -10.00 -21.95
N PRO A 198 10.82 -10.72 -22.95
CA PRO A 198 10.09 -11.13 -24.13
C PRO A 198 8.85 -11.97 -23.79
N ASP A 199 7.78 -11.88 -24.59
CA ASP A 199 6.53 -12.59 -24.36
C ASP A 199 6.67 -14.09 -24.08
N ALA A 200 7.64 -14.74 -24.77
CA ALA A 200 7.93 -16.15 -24.56
C ALA A 200 8.40 -16.50 -23.14
N LEU A 201 8.94 -15.54 -22.39
CA LEU A 201 9.41 -15.70 -21.02
C LEU A 201 8.41 -15.27 -19.94
N ILE A 202 7.31 -14.61 -20.33
CA ILE A 202 6.28 -14.15 -19.38
C ILE A 202 5.76 -15.28 -18.49
N PRO A 203 5.38 -16.48 -19.03
CA PRO A 203 4.90 -17.56 -18.17
C PRO A 203 5.92 -18.03 -17.13
N SER A 204 7.20 -18.08 -17.48
CA SER A 204 8.28 -18.47 -16.55
C SER A 204 8.51 -17.41 -15.48
N THR A 205 8.44 -16.11 -15.87
CA THR A 205 8.55 -14.99 -14.94
C THR A 205 7.40 -14.99 -13.94
N LEU A 206 6.15 -15.16 -14.40
CA LEU A 206 4.99 -15.25 -13.51
C LEU A 206 5.09 -16.43 -12.55
N ARG A 207 5.61 -17.57 -13.01
CA ARG A 207 5.87 -18.72 -12.12
C ARG A 207 6.91 -18.38 -11.04
N LEU A 208 8.02 -17.74 -11.42
CA LEU A 208 9.04 -17.30 -10.47
C LEU A 208 8.46 -16.36 -9.41
N LEU A 209 7.62 -15.42 -9.80
CA LEU A 209 6.96 -14.50 -8.87
C LEU A 209 6.02 -15.22 -7.92
N ALA A 210 5.24 -16.18 -8.41
CA ALA A 210 4.35 -16.99 -7.60
C ALA A 210 5.15 -17.88 -6.61
N ASP A 211 6.25 -18.49 -7.07
CA ASP A 211 7.14 -19.30 -6.22
C ASP A 211 7.80 -18.42 -5.13
N THR A 212 8.19 -17.18 -5.48
CA THR A 212 8.73 -16.21 -4.52
C THR A 212 7.69 -15.81 -3.46
N ALA A 213 6.45 -15.56 -3.86
CA ALA A 213 5.36 -15.26 -2.93
C ALA A 213 5.08 -16.44 -1.97
N ASN A 214 5.07 -17.66 -2.49
CA ASN A 214 4.94 -18.87 -1.68
C ASN A 214 6.11 -19.05 -0.71
N TYR A 215 7.33 -18.84 -1.17
CA TYR A 215 8.53 -18.87 -0.32
C TYR A 215 8.42 -17.84 0.83
N PHE A 216 8.00 -16.60 0.54
CA PHE A 216 7.81 -15.56 1.56
C PHE A 216 6.79 -15.97 2.60
N ARG A 217 5.64 -16.48 2.14
CA ARG A 217 4.60 -17.00 3.04
C ARG A 217 5.14 -18.12 3.92
N ASP A 218 5.83 -19.08 3.34
CA ASP A 218 6.35 -20.25 4.06
C ASP A 218 7.41 -19.83 5.09
N VAL A 219 8.29 -18.86 4.74
CA VAL A 219 9.26 -18.29 5.69
C VAL A 219 8.56 -17.57 6.84
N VAL A 220 7.49 -16.80 6.58
CA VAL A 220 6.75 -16.07 7.61
C VAL A 220 5.99 -17.02 8.54
N LEU A 221 5.41 -18.11 8.00
CA LEU A 221 4.62 -19.08 8.75
C LEU A 221 5.45 -20.18 9.42
N ALA A 222 6.73 -20.33 9.06
CA ALA A 222 7.59 -21.32 9.69
C ALA A 222 7.76 -21.00 11.19
N ASP A 223 7.40 -21.92 12.05
CA ASP A 223 7.74 -21.84 13.47
C ASP A 223 9.26 -21.78 13.64
N GLU A 224 9.77 -20.84 14.43
CA GLU A 224 11.17 -20.80 14.84
C GLU A 224 11.44 -21.98 15.81
N THR A 225 11.47 -23.18 15.28
CA THR A 225 12.02 -24.37 15.96
C THR A 225 13.19 -24.91 15.14
N VAL A 226 14.29 -24.17 15.16
CA VAL A 226 15.63 -24.74 15.03
C VAL A 226 16.60 -23.90 15.86
#